data_b65c4391824180f7633b8863b7364588
#
_entry.id   b65c4391824180f7633b8863b7364588
#
_cell.length_a   1.000
_cell.length_b   1.000
_cell.length_c   1.000
_cell.angle_alpha   90.00
_cell.angle_beta   90.00
_cell.angle_gamma   90.00
#
_symmetry.space_group_name_H-M   'P 1'
#
loop_
_entity.id
_entity.type
_entity.pdbx_description
1 polymer ?
#
loop_
_entity_poly.entity_id
_entity_poly.type
_entity_poly.pdbx_seq_one_letter_code
_entity_poly.pdbx_strand_id
1 'polypeptide(L)'
;MSKKRKNFIDIFAEPKEDQRFVINIYLDKEYKFTDLYSPKTKIEDLKKEILLKLSIYSINYKMEYNDHDIGGFDDFTLNQIFLNKAKEEYDIFLTLISTLKKFDGQRVLMTFIQGESDIILYKILSMKWLKVHPQFSSRIPFQRFPYNSRSCHIMQSNQLVITGGIDNEKMACFYDADKNNVIDLPNMKHPRQRHTMISIGDNKVFIIGGVDSNKVTLLDVEFECYEEYPSMKYTRKDASAAYVNERYLYIFMGIVDELKGVADNFEKLDIKEEGGTWKILPINNFCGYKMPRSYCACAYIKEESCFYFFGGSFNSTAQGTVMKLTEDKYEVTKTRYTLPFNCVFDETCFLRPNELKNDYYLFTFKEHQLIHFNTKSQQLEEIPQEWVE
;
A
#
# COMPACT_ATOMS: atom_id res chain seq x y z
N MET A 1 38.98 -15.46 59.82
CA MET A 1 38.06 -15.94 58.76
C MET A 1 37.78 -14.80 57.77
N SER A 2 38.56 -14.74 56.71
CA SER A 2 38.46 -13.69 55.68
C SER A 2 37.57 -14.25 54.55
N LYS A 3 36.37 -13.75 54.41
CA LYS A 3 35.50 -14.02 53.24
C LYS A 3 36.02 -13.21 52.07
N LYS A 4 36.58 -13.91 51.08
CA LYS A 4 36.93 -13.38 49.76
C LYS A 4 35.65 -12.76 49.14
N ARG A 5 35.63 -11.45 48.98
CA ARG A 5 34.73 -10.76 48.03
C ARG A 5 35.14 -11.22 46.63
N LYS A 6 34.33 -12.05 45.99
CA LYS A 6 34.44 -12.28 44.55
C LYS A 6 34.11 -10.97 43.85
N ASN A 7 35.07 -10.44 43.14
CA ASN A 7 34.92 -9.26 42.33
C ASN A 7 33.91 -9.53 41.24
N PHE A 8 32.87 -8.73 41.21
CA PHE A 8 31.79 -8.67 40.18
C PHE A 8 32.30 -8.12 38.83
N ILE A 9 33.60 -7.84 38.70
CA ILE A 9 34.22 -7.14 37.57
C ILE A 9 34.58 -8.07 36.40
N ASP A 10 34.59 -9.39 36.59
CA ASP A 10 34.98 -10.34 35.53
C ASP A 10 33.85 -10.78 34.58
N ILE A 11 32.64 -10.22 34.71
CA ILE A 11 31.52 -10.59 33.86
C ILE A 11 31.56 -9.88 32.49
N PHE A 12 32.31 -8.78 32.38
CA PHE A 12 32.41 -7.97 31.15
C PHE A 12 33.86 -8.01 30.58
N ALA A 13 34.51 -9.17 30.52
CA ALA A 13 35.73 -9.25 29.76
C ALA A 13 35.46 -8.84 28.30
N GLU A 14 36.22 -7.88 27.79
CA GLU A 14 36.07 -7.47 26.38
C GLU A 14 36.30 -8.68 25.47
N PRO A 15 35.44 -8.88 24.44
CA PRO A 15 35.60 -9.95 23.48
C PRO A 15 36.92 -9.76 22.72
N LYS A 16 37.61 -10.87 22.40
CA LYS A 16 38.81 -10.83 21.55
C LYS A 16 38.43 -10.20 20.19
N GLU A 17 39.34 -9.42 19.59
CA GLU A 17 39.08 -8.69 18.33
C GLU A 17 38.57 -9.57 17.20
N ASP A 18 39.00 -10.85 17.14
CA ASP A 18 38.61 -11.80 16.08
C ASP A 18 37.41 -12.70 16.45
N GLN A 19 36.80 -12.51 17.62
CA GLN A 19 35.66 -13.33 18.01
C GLN A 19 34.44 -12.98 17.16
N ARG A 20 33.74 -14.02 16.67
CA ARG A 20 32.46 -13.91 15.96
C ARG A 20 31.41 -14.81 16.62
N PHE A 21 30.20 -14.35 16.65
CA PHE A 21 29.07 -15.17 17.05
C PHE A 21 28.38 -15.74 15.81
N VAL A 22 28.20 -17.05 15.79
CA VAL A 22 27.37 -17.73 14.78
C VAL A 22 25.91 -17.57 15.21
N ILE A 23 25.10 -16.88 14.43
CA ILE A 23 23.70 -16.65 14.75
C ILE A 23 22.85 -17.33 13.72
N ASN A 24 22.03 -18.27 14.17
CA ASN A 24 21.01 -18.93 13.38
C ASN A 24 19.70 -18.15 13.50
N ILE A 25 19.12 -17.77 12.38
CA ILE A 25 17.89 -17.00 12.33
C ILE A 25 16.73 -17.90 11.94
N TYR A 26 15.69 -17.85 12.74
CA TYR A 26 14.42 -18.56 12.54
C TYR A 26 13.30 -17.53 12.41
N LEU A 27 12.41 -17.72 11.44
CA LEU A 27 11.20 -16.94 11.25
C LEU A 27 9.99 -17.87 11.42
N ASP A 28 9.11 -17.57 12.38
CA ASP A 28 7.94 -18.38 12.72
C ASP A 28 8.30 -19.87 12.95
N LYS A 29 9.42 -20.09 13.66
CA LYS A 29 10.03 -21.41 13.97
C LYS A 29 10.65 -22.13 12.79
N GLU A 30 10.67 -21.57 11.60
CA GLU A 30 11.40 -22.12 10.46
C GLU A 30 12.79 -21.51 10.35
N TYR A 31 13.81 -22.36 10.19
CA TYR A 31 15.19 -21.91 9.93
C TYR A 31 15.25 -21.14 8.60
N LYS A 32 15.92 -20.01 8.60
CA LYS A 32 16.11 -19.17 7.40
C LYS A 32 17.55 -19.06 6.95
N PHE A 33 18.45 -18.67 7.83
CA PHE A 33 19.87 -18.57 7.50
C PHE A 33 20.75 -18.51 8.77
N THR A 34 22.03 -18.71 8.58
CA THR A 34 23.07 -18.51 9.61
C THR A 34 24.03 -17.42 9.14
N ASP A 35 24.48 -16.58 10.06
CA ASP A 35 25.45 -15.54 9.77
C ASP A 35 26.42 -15.30 10.94
N LEU A 36 27.49 -14.55 10.67
CA LEU A 36 28.56 -14.27 11.60
C LEU A 36 28.58 -12.82 12.05
N TYR A 37 28.35 -12.57 13.31
CA TYR A 37 28.26 -11.22 13.87
C TYR A 37 29.34 -10.91 14.87
N SER A 38 29.78 -9.66 14.90
CA SER A 38 30.70 -9.19 15.95
C SER A 38 29.98 -9.16 17.30
N PRO A 39 30.66 -9.55 18.39
CA PRO A 39 30.13 -9.37 19.74
C PRO A 39 29.78 -7.91 20.07
N LYS A 40 30.35 -6.94 19.35
CA LYS A 40 30.07 -5.51 19.49
C LYS A 40 28.90 -5.03 18.66
N THR A 41 28.30 -5.87 17.82
CA THR A 41 27.11 -5.54 17.04
C THR A 41 25.96 -5.19 17.98
N LYS A 42 25.33 -4.03 17.78
CA LYS A 42 24.15 -3.64 18.54
C LYS A 42 22.91 -4.41 18.06
N ILE A 43 21.95 -4.59 18.95
CA ILE A 43 20.68 -5.25 18.61
C ILE A 43 19.94 -4.47 17.52
N GLU A 44 19.98 -3.14 17.55
CA GLU A 44 19.39 -2.30 16.49
C GLU A 44 19.97 -2.61 15.10
N ASP A 45 21.30 -2.75 15.00
CA ASP A 45 21.96 -3.04 13.72
C ASP A 45 21.68 -4.47 13.26
N LEU A 46 21.68 -5.43 14.21
CA LEU A 46 21.30 -6.81 13.95
C LEU A 46 19.86 -6.90 13.39
N LYS A 47 18.92 -6.21 13.99
CA LYS A 47 17.52 -6.15 13.53
C LYS A 47 17.45 -5.66 12.09
N LYS A 48 18.05 -4.50 11.79
CA LYS A 48 18.08 -3.92 10.45
C LYS A 48 18.60 -4.90 9.41
N GLU A 49 19.70 -5.57 9.72
CA GLU A 49 20.31 -6.51 8.80
C GLU A 49 19.48 -7.78 8.59
N ILE A 50 18.94 -8.35 9.66
CA ILE A 50 18.07 -9.54 9.57
C ILE A 50 16.81 -9.22 8.79
N LEU A 51 16.14 -8.11 9.08
CA LEU A 51 14.92 -7.70 8.39
C LEU A 51 15.18 -7.47 6.90
N LEU A 52 16.31 -6.82 6.57
CA LEU A 52 16.70 -6.62 5.17
C LEU A 52 16.93 -7.95 4.44
N LYS A 53 17.66 -8.90 5.04
CA LYS A 53 17.91 -10.21 4.45
C LYS A 53 16.66 -11.06 4.28
N LEU A 54 15.70 -10.94 5.19
CA LEU A 54 14.41 -11.63 5.11
C LEU A 54 13.39 -10.89 4.26
N SER A 55 13.73 -9.69 3.75
CA SER A 55 12.79 -8.79 3.06
C SER A 55 11.55 -8.49 3.90
N ILE A 56 11.72 -8.37 5.22
CA ILE A 56 10.66 -8.04 6.17
C ILE A 56 10.73 -6.54 6.42
N TYR A 57 9.67 -5.84 6.07
CA TYR A 57 9.53 -4.39 6.22
C TYR A 57 8.55 -3.98 7.32
N SER A 58 8.15 -4.92 8.17
CA SER A 58 7.24 -4.65 9.29
C SER A 58 8.03 -4.43 10.58
N ILE A 59 7.67 -3.38 11.32
CA ILE A 59 8.20 -3.12 12.67
C ILE A 59 7.60 -4.01 13.75
N ASN A 60 6.60 -4.80 13.40
CA ASN A 60 5.83 -5.59 14.36
C ASN A 60 6.30 -7.05 14.36
N TYR A 61 7.45 -7.26 14.93
CA TYR A 61 7.99 -8.59 15.17
C TYR A 61 8.55 -8.66 16.59
N LYS A 62 8.54 -9.86 17.15
CA LYS A 62 9.19 -10.20 18.40
C LYS A 62 10.51 -10.87 18.06
N MET A 63 11.58 -10.41 18.65
CA MET A 63 12.91 -11.04 18.54
C MET A 63 13.24 -11.72 19.86
N GLU A 64 13.36 -13.03 19.84
CA GLU A 64 13.54 -13.84 21.04
C GLU A 64 14.87 -14.57 21.04
N TYR A 65 15.48 -14.60 22.21
CA TYR A 65 16.64 -15.43 22.52
C TYR A 65 16.39 -16.11 23.88
N ASN A 66 16.47 -17.45 23.94
CA ASN A 66 16.17 -18.24 25.13
C ASN A 66 14.81 -17.86 25.77
N ASP A 67 13.76 -17.77 24.97
CA ASP A 67 12.38 -17.40 25.38
C ASP A 67 12.24 -15.99 25.98
N HIS A 68 13.26 -15.14 25.85
CA HIS A 68 13.22 -13.75 26.26
C HIS A 68 13.17 -12.83 25.05
N ASP A 69 12.24 -11.86 25.08
CA ASP A 69 12.19 -10.82 24.05
C ASP A 69 13.39 -9.89 24.19
N ILE A 70 14.24 -9.89 23.18
CA ILE A 70 15.42 -9.02 23.09
C ILE A 70 15.18 -7.81 22.20
N GLY A 71 14.00 -7.72 21.58
CA GLY A 71 13.65 -6.67 20.64
C GLY A 71 13.61 -5.26 21.24
N GLY A 72 13.46 -5.11 22.54
CA GLY A 72 13.49 -3.83 23.24
C GLY A 72 14.88 -3.33 23.67
N PHE A 73 15.97 -4.07 23.36
CA PHE A 73 17.31 -3.76 23.83
C PHE A 73 18.22 -3.17 22.74
N ASP A 74 17.72 -2.18 22.00
CA ASP A 74 18.38 -1.62 20.81
C ASP A 74 19.81 -1.13 21.04
N ASP A 75 20.09 -0.52 22.17
CA ASP A 75 21.42 -0.01 22.54
C ASP A 75 22.39 -1.07 23.07
N PHE A 76 21.89 -2.28 23.33
CA PHE A 76 22.72 -3.36 23.84
C PHE A 76 23.49 -4.05 22.71
N THR A 77 24.72 -4.47 23.01
CA THR A 77 25.49 -5.30 22.07
C THR A 77 25.16 -6.77 22.26
N LEU A 78 25.47 -7.59 21.26
CA LEU A 78 25.31 -9.05 21.33
C LEU A 78 26.08 -9.65 22.51
N ASN A 79 27.27 -9.11 22.85
CA ASN A 79 28.02 -9.56 24.01
C ASN A 79 27.32 -9.30 25.36
N GLN A 80 26.48 -8.29 25.42
CA GLN A 80 25.67 -7.99 26.61
C GLN A 80 24.43 -8.89 26.72
N ILE A 81 23.86 -9.27 25.58
CA ILE A 81 22.71 -10.18 25.53
C ILE A 81 23.13 -11.63 25.73
N PHE A 82 24.19 -12.08 25.06
CA PHE A 82 24.68 -13.46 25.14
C PHE A 82 25.62 -13.66 26.33
N LEU A 83 25.03 -13.75 27.51
CA LEU A 83 25.76 -13.89 28.76
C LEU A 83 26.57 -15.21 28.89
N ASN A 84 26.19 -16.24 28.13
CA ASN A 84 26.83 -17.54 28.18
C ASN A 84 27.92 -17.66 27.11
N LYS A 85 29.15 -17.24 27.47
CA LYS A 85 30.31 -17.22 26.57
C LYS A 85 30.83 -18.61 26.15
N ALA A 86 30.23 -19.69 26.64
CA ALA A 86 30.63 -21.06 26.31
C ALA A 86 29.98 -21.58 25.02
N LYS A 87 29.00 -20.86 24.47
CA LYS A 87 28.39 -21.20 23.19
C LYS A 87 29.02 -20.39 22.06
N GLU A 88 29.28 -21.04 20.94
CA GLU A 88 29.71 -20.39 19.69
C GLU A 88 28.55 -20.13 18.76
N GLU A 89 27.40 -20.80 18.97
CA GLU A 89 26.18 -20.70 18.17
C GLU A 89 25.03 -20.24 19.02
N TYR A 90 24.22 -19.34 18.46
CA TYR A 90 23.05 -18.74 19.09
C TYR A 90 21.84 -18.78 18.15
N ASP A 91 20.73 -19.23 18.66
CA ASP A 91 19.47 -19.26 17.93
C ASP A 91 18.64 -18.02 18.27
N ILE A 92 18.33 -17.21 17.27
CA ILE A 92 17.41 -16.08 17.40
C ILE A 92 16.14 -16.38 16.64
N PHE A 93 15.03 -16.30 17.35
CA PHE A 93 13.70 -16.51 16.81
C PHE A 93 13.01 -15.16 16.55
N LEU A 94 12.63 -14.93 15.30
CA LEU A 94 11.73 -13.84 14.94
C LEU A 94 10.32 -14.42 14.81
N THR A 95 9.44 -13.90 15.60
CA THR A 95 8.02 -14.14 15.43
C THR A 95 7.41 -12.86 14.90
N LEU A 96 6.90 -12.90 13.68
CA LEU A 96 6.12 -11.79 13.19
C LEU A 96 4.93 -11.62 14.12
N ILE A 97 4.99 -10.61 14.98
CA ILE A 97 3.80 -10.19 15.67
C ILE A 97 2.93 -9.61 14.57
N SER A 98 2.05 -10.46 14.04
CA SER A 98 0.91 -9.94 13.34
C SER A 98 0.26 -8.93 14.27
N THR A 99 0.53 -7.64 14.06
CA THR A 99 -0.27 -6.54 14.63
C THR A 99 -1.62 -6.44 13.93
N LEU A 100 -1.86 -7.33 13.03
CA LEU A 100 -3.18 -7.88 12.94
C LEU A 100 -3.44 -8.48 14.35
N LYS A 101 -3.67 -7.63 15.40
CA LYS A 101 -4.72 -7.95 16.35
C LYS A 101 -5.71 -8.59 15.43
N LYS A 102 -5.98 -9.91 15.60
CA LYS A 102 -7.09 -10.51 14.92
C LYS A 102 -8.17 -9.45 15.00
N PHE A 103 -8.18 -8.59 14.01
CA PHE A 103 -9.35 -7.82 13.70
C PHE A 103 -10.36 -8.91 13.69
N ASP A 104 -11.33 -8.84 14.51
CA ASP A 104 -12.35 -9.84 14.74
C ASP A 104 -12.93 -10.34 13.39
N GLY A 105 -12.06 -10.84 12.54
CA GLY A 105 -12.24 -11.29 11.15
C GLY A 105 -12.90 -10.28 10.20
N GLN A 106 -13.19 -9.04 10.63
CA GLN A 106 -13.94 -8.08 9.86
C GLN A 106 -13.02 -7.18 9.04
N ARG A 107 -12.76 -7.58 7.79
CA ARG A 107 -12.13 -6.68 6.82
C ARG A 107 -13.06 -5.52 6.53
N VAL A 108 -12.48 -4.33 6.55
CA VAL A 108 -13.19 -3.08 6.34
C VAL A 108 -12.70 -2.47 5.03
N LEU A 109 -13.62 -2.15 4.14
CA LEU A 109 -13.35 -1.28 3.00
C LEU A 109 -13.66 0.16 3.40
N MET A 110 -12.84 1.10 2.96
CA MET A 110 -12.93 2.49 3.39
C MET A 110 -12.91 3.45 2.23
N THR A 111 -13.69 4.51 2.36
CA THR A 111 -13.60 5.71 1.51
C THR A 111 -13.89 6.95 2.36
N PHE A 112 -13.58 8.13 1.86
CA PHE A 112 -13.81 9.39 2.54
C PHE A 112 -14.74 10.28 1.72
N ILE A 113 -15.38 11.25 2.38
CA ILE A 113 -16.26 12.21 1.71
C ILE A 113 -15.52 13.52 1.52
N GLN A 114 -15.29 13.90 0.27
CA GLN A 114 -14.64 15.17 -0.05
C GLN A 114 -15.49 16.36 0.41
N GLY A 115 -14.86 17.33 1.05
CA GLY A 115 -15.54 18.49 1.63
C GLY A 115 -16.20 18.23 2.98
N GLU A 116 -16.20 17.00 3.47
CA GLU A 116 -16.71 16.61 4.78
C GLU A 116 -15.56 16.07 5.67
N SER A 117 -15.89 15.76 6.92
CA SER A 117 -14.95 15.16 7.88
C SER A 117 -15.10 13.64 7.98
N ASP A 118 -16.02 13.06 7.23
CA ASP A 118 -16.48 11.70 7.45
C ASP A 118 -15.74 10.66 6.63
N ILE A 119 -15.58 9.48 7.23
CA ILE A 119 -15.12 8.26 6.59
C ILE A 119 -16.29 7.28 6.50
N ILE A 120 -16.44 6.66 5.35
CA ILE A 120 -17.40 5.58 5.14
C ILE A 120 -16.66 4.25 5.24
N LEU A 121 -17.17 3.36 6.05
CA LEU A 121 -16.67 2.01 6.26
C LEU A 121 -17.70 0.99 5.79
N TYR A 122 -17.24 -0.04 5.10
CA TYR A 122 -18.03 -1.23 4.81
C TYR A 122 -17.36 -2.47 5.39
N LYS A 123 -18.02 -3.14 6.32
CA LYS A 123 -17.55 -4.37 6.95
C LYS A 123 -17.95 -5.57 6.11
N ILE A 124 -17.02 -6.18 5.39
CA ILE A 124 -17.28 -7.23 4.40
C ILE A 124 -18.02 -8.43 5.01
N LEU A 125 -17.58 -8.93 6.16
CA LEU A 125 -18.15 -10.14 6.75
C LEU A 125 -19.55 -9.95 7.31
N SER A 126 -19.84 -8.77 7.87
CA SER A 126 -21.16 -8.46 8.42
C SER A 126 -22.08 -7.77 7.43
N MET A 127 -21.57 -7.41 6.23
CA MET A 127 -22.28 -6.64 5.20
C MET A 127 -22.88 -5.32 5.71
N LYS A 128 -22.19 -4.66 6.66
CA LYS A 128 -22.69 -3.47 7.32
C LYS A 128 -21.91 -2.23 6.93
N TRP A 129 -22.65 -1.15 6.74
CA TRP A 129 -22.13 0.18 6.50
C TRP A 129 -22.07 1.01 7.77
N LEU A 130 -21.02 1.80 7.91
CA LEU A 130 -20.82 2.72 9.02
C LEU A 130 -20.32 4.05 8.47
N LYS A 131 -20.89 5.13 8.98
CA LYS A 131 -20.34 6.47 8.80
C LYS A 131 -19.67 6.87 10.11
N VAL A 132 -18.39 7.18 10.07
CA VAL A 132 -17.60 7.51 11.25
C VAL A 132 -17.05 8.93 11.16
N HIS A 133 -16.96 9.59 12.31
CA HIS A 133 -16.35 10.91 12.46
C HIS A 133 -14.98 10.73 13.12
N PRO A 134 -13.87 10.72 12.36
CA PRO A 134 -12.56 10.53 12.92
C PRO A 134 -12.09 11.76 13.70
N GLN A 135 -11.22 11.55 14.65
CA GLN A 135 -10.49 12.64 15.29
C GLN A 135 -9.31 13.04 14.41
N PHE A 136 -9.22 14.33 14.09
CA PHE A 136 -8.08 14.87 13.33
C PHE A 136 -6.93 15.21 14.28
N SER A 137 -5.72 14.83 13.92
CA SER A 137 -4.50 15.28 14.60
C SER A 137 -4.43 16.80 14.60
N SER A 138 -3.95 17.40 15.69
CA SER A 138 -3.80 18.85 15.83
C SER A 138 -2.82 19.48 14.81
N ARG A 139 -2.02 18.66 14.15
CA ARG A 139 -1.08 19.11 13.10
C ARG A 139 -1.75 19.24 11.73
N ILE A 140 -2.91 18.63 11.53
CA ILE A 140 -3.65 18.70 10.28
C ILE A 140 -4.34 20.07 10.21
N PRO A 141 -4.05 20.89 9.16
CA PRO A 141 -4.55 22.26 9.08
C PRO A 141 -6.03 22.38 8.70
N PHE A 142 -6.72 21.27 8.52
CA PHE A 142 -8.11 21.22 8.09
C PHE A 142 -8.93 20.28 8.97
N GLN A 143 -10.26 20.47 8.96
CA GLN A 143 -11.22 19.62 9.65
C GLN A 143 -12.16 18.89 8.65
N ARG A 144 -11.91 19.06 7.37
CA ARG A 144 -12.67 18.45 6.26
C ARG A 144 -11.72 18.04 5.16
N PHE A 145 -11.93 16.87 4.58
CA PHE A 145 -11.08 16.38 3.50
C PHE A 145 -11.17 17.28 2.26
N PRO A 146 -10.03 17.71 1.70
CA PRO A 146 -10.01 18.63 0.57
C PRO A 146 -10.70 18.05 -0.68
N TYR A 147 -11.35 18.90 -1.47
CA TYR A 147 -11.84 18.51 -2.79
C TYR A 147 -10.67 18.16 -3.72
N ASN A 148 -10.88 17.23 -4.66
CA ASN A 148 -9.87 16.74 -5.60
C ASN A 148 -8.66 16.05 -4.93
N SER A 149 -8.71 15.75 -3.64
CA SER A 149 -7.79 14.81 -3.01
C SER A 149 -8.04 13.39 -3.51
N ARG A 150 -7.08 12.51 -3.28
CA ARG A 150 -7.19 11.10 -3.63
C ARG A 150 -6.86 10.24 -2.42
N SER A 151 -7.39 9.04 -2.44
CA SER A 151 -7.07 8.07 -1.41
C SER A 151 -6.59 6.73 -1.96
N CYS A 152 -5.95 5.97 -1.11
CA CYS A 152 -5.56 4.61 -1.38
C CYS A 152 -5.66 3.79 -0.09
N HIS A 153 -6.37 2.68 -0.14
CA HIS A 153 -6.52 1.79 1.00
C HIS A 153 -5.36 0.81 1.10
N ILE A 154 -4.70 0.78 2.26
CA ILE A 154 -3.69 -0.22 2.59
C ILE A 154 -4.36 -1.33 3.38
N MET A 155 -4.68 -2.42 2.69
CA MET A 155 -5.45 -3.53 3.26
C MET A 155 -4.76 -4.22 4.44
N GLN A 156 -3.43 -4.29 4.44
CA GLN A 156 -2.66 -4.99 5.47
C GLN A 156 -2.74 -4.28 6.83
N SER A 157 -2.70 -2.95 6.82
CA SER A 157 -2.70 -2.13 8.04
C SER A 157 -4.05 -1.48 8.35
N ASN A 158 -5.08 -1.75 7.55
CA ASN A 158 -6.41 -1.17 7.72
C ASN A 158 -6.41 0.35 7.75
N GLN A 159 -5.59 0.95 6.90
CA GLN A 159 -5.38 2.38 6.77
C GLN A 159 -5.87 2.91 5.43
N LEU A 160 -6.44 4.11 5.43
CA LEU A 160 -6.79 4.85 4.23
C LEU A 160 -5.86 6.05 4.11
N VAL A 161 -4.93 6.00 3.17
CA VAL A 161 -4.01 7.12 2.88
C VAL A 161 -4.74 8.13 2.00
N ILE A 162 -4.67 9.40 2.35
CA ILE A 162 -5.34 10.51 1.65
C ILE A 162 -4.30 11.59 1.37
N THR A 163 -4.22 12.05 0.12
CA THR A 163 -3.21 13.02 -0.29
C THR A 163 -3.74 14.12 -1.19
N GLY A 164 -3.13 15.30 -1.13
CA GLY A 164 -3.37 16.44 -2.00
C GLY A 164 -4.78 17.04 -1.89
N GLY A 165 -5.21 17.70 -2.94
CA GLY A 165 -6.51 18.34 -3.04
C GLY A 165 -6.43 19.87 -3.04
N ILE A 166 -7.54 20.54 -3.36
CA ILE A 166 -7.63 22.00 -3.47
C ILE A 166 -7.27 22.63 -2.13
N ASP A 167 -6.47 23.71 -2.18
CA ASP A 167 -5.97 24.47 -1.03
C ASP A 167 -5.03 23.70 -0.09
N ASN A 168 -4.79 22.40 -0.37
CA ASN A 168 -3.92 21.52 0.41
C ASN A 168 -3.13 20.55 -0.48
N GLU A 169 -2.60 21.04 -1.58
CA GLU A 169 -2.03 20.19 -2.66
C GLU A 169 -0.83 19.34 -2.23
N LYS A 170 -0.15 19.72 -1.16
CA LYS A 170 0.98 18.96 -0.62
C LYS A 170 0.64 18.08 0.57
N MET A 171 -0.59 18.15 1.05
CA MET A 171 -1.05 17.40 2.20
C MET A 171 -0.92 15.90 1.98
N ALA A 172 -0.52 15.20 3.02
CA ALA A 172 -0.65 13.75 3.14
C ALA A 172 -1.07 13.40 4.57
N CYS A 173 -2.00 12.49 4.69
CA CYS A 173 -2.43 11.93 5.97
C CYS A 173 -2.94 10.51 5.76
N PHE A 174 -3.15 9.78 6.84
CA PHE A 174 -3.88 8.53 6.77
C PHE A 174 -4.90 8.44 7.90
N TYR A 175 -6.01 7.78 7.60
CA TYR A 175 -7.00 7.38 8.59
C TYR A 175 -6.65 5.98 9.10
N ASP A 176 -6.56 5.83 10.41
CA ASP A 176 -6.36 4.57 11.12
C ASP A 176 -7.73 4.11 11.64
N ALA A 177 -8.27 3.04 11.06
CA ALA A 177 -9.60 2.57 11.42
C ALA A 177 -9.67 1.97 12.83
N ASP A 178 -8.53 1.52 13.37
CA ASP A 178 -8.47 0.93 14.72
C ASP A 178 -8.56 1.97 15.81
N LYS A 179 -7.97 3.15 15.54
CA LYS A 179 -7.92 4.27 16.47
C LYS A 179 -8.98 5.32 16.19
N ASN A 180 -9.69 5.20 15.08
CA ASN A 180 -10.66 6.19 14.58
C ASN A 180 -10.07 7.61 14.54
N ASN A 181 -8.85 7.74 14.04
CA ASN A 181 -8.18 9.04 13.94
C ASN A 181 -7.51 9.24 12.57
N VAL A 182 -7.37 10.51 12.19
CA VAL A 182 -6.60 10.94 11.03
C VAL A 182 -5.26 11.48 11.53
N ILE A 183 -4.19 10.89 11.03
CA ILE A 183 -2.81 11.19 11.41
C ILE A 183 -2.13 11.86 10.22
N ASP A 184 -1.40 12.95 10.46
CA ASP A 184 -0.63 13.63 9.43
C ASP A 184 0.62 12.84 9.04
N LEU A 185 0.96 12.91 7.77
CA LEU A 185 2.21 12.47 7.19
C LEU A 185 3.03 13.68 6.74
N PRO A 186 4.32 13.54 6.51
CA PRO A 186 5.12 14.62 5.92
C PRO A 186 4.52 15.11 4.61
N ASN A 187 4.56 16.40 4.38
CA ASN A 187 4.05 17.00 3.15
C ASN A 187 4.76 16.46 1.90
N MET A 188 3.99 16.23 0.85
CA MET A 188 4.54 15.87 -0.46
C MET A 188 5.45 16.98 -0.99
N LYS A 189 6.51 16.61 -1.68
CA LYS A 189 7.40 17.56 -2.37
C LYS A 189 6.67 18.33 -3.48
N HIS A 190 5.86 17.63 -4.25
CA HIS A 190 5.13 18.17 -5.40
C HIS A 190 3.64 18.34 -5.06
N PRO A 191 3.05 19.51 -5.38
CA PRO A 191 1.62 19.73 -5.20
C PRO A 191 0.82 18.81 -6.13
N ARG A 192 -0.32 18.31 -5.67
CA ARG A 192 -1.14 17.36 -6.41
C ARG A 192 -2.63 17.56 -6.19
N GLN A 193 -3.36 17.44 -7.27
CA GLN A 193 -4.81 17.32 -7.32
C GLN A 193 -5.19 16.35 -8.43
N ARG A 194 -6.27 15.59 -8.24
CA ARG A 194 -6.78 14.67 -9.27
C ARG A 194 -5.71 13.69 -9.78
N HIS A 195 -4.76 13.37 -8.93
CA HIS A 195 -3.71 12.39 -9.19
C HIS A 195 -4.25 10.97 -9.00
N THR A 196 -3.45 9.99 -9.31
CA THR A 196 -3.79 8.58 -9.14
C THR A 196 -2.95 7.99 -8.02
N MET A 197 -3.53 7.10 -7.22
CA MET A 197 -2.83 6.40 -6.16
C MET A 197 -2.99 4.90 -6.32
N ILE A 198 -1.97 4.13 -5.96
CA ILE A 198 -2.05 2.67 -5.94
C ILE A 198 -1.14 2.10 -4.85
N SER A 199 -1.70 1.23 -4.01
CA SER A 199 -0.92 0.47 -3.03
C SER A 199 -0.17 -0.67 -3.72
N ILE A 200 1.07 -0.86 -3.32
CA ILE A 200 1.92 -1.95 -3.81
C ILE A 200 2.24 -3.00 -2.75
N GLY A 201 1.55 -2.93 -1.62
CA GLY A 201 1.85 -3.72 -0.42
C GLY A 201 2.84 -3.03 0.51
N ASP A 202 3.17 -3.67 1.62
CA ASP A 202 4.19 -3.25 2.59
C ASP A 202 4.10 -1.76 2.99
N ASN A 203 2.88 -1.29 3.27
CA ASN A 203 2.58 0.10 3.63
C ASN A 203 3.07 1.15 2.61
N LYS A 204 3.24 0.75 1.34
CA LYS A 204 3.74 1.62 0.27
C LYS A 204 2.66 1.97 -0.75
N VAL A 205 2.66 3.25 -1.14
CA VAL A 205 1.67 3.81 -2.06
C VAL A 205 2.38 4.66 -3.13
N PHE A 206 2.18 4.34 -4.40
CA PHE A 206 2.54 5.26 -5.47
C PHE A 206 1.52 6.38 -5.60
N ILE A 207 2.02 7.60 -5.75
CA ILE A 207 1.27 8.82 -6.01
C ILE A 207 1.71 9.31 -7.38
N ILE A 208 0.79 9.40 -8.34
CA ILE A 208 1.12 9.45 -9.76
C ILE A 208 0.35 10.55 -10.47
N GLY A 209 1.08 11.45 -11.12
CA GLY A 209 0.50 12.50 -11.95
C GLY A 209 -0.33 13.52 -11.18
N GLY A 210 -1.43 13.94 -11.75
CA GLY A 210 -2.34 14.98 -11.30
C GLY A 210 -2.41 16.16 -12.25
N VAL A 211 -3.08 17.23 -11.80
CA VAL A 211 -3.15 18.50 -12.55
C VAL A 211 -1.73 19.05 -12.73
N ASP A 212 -1.36 19.36 -13.97
CA ASP A 212 -0.04 19.92 -14.36
C ASP A 212 1.16 19.11 -13.84
N SER A 213 0.98 17.82 -13.60
CA SER A 213 2.02 16.98 -13.03
C SER A 213 2.18 15.66 -13.79
N ASN A 214 3.43 15.32 -14.11
CA ASN A 214 3.84 14.00 -14.59
C ASN A 214 4.73 13.27 -13.57
N LYS A 215 4.84 13.80 -12.36
CA LYS A 215 5.70 13.26 -11.31
C LYS A 215 5.14 11.96 -10.75
N VAL A 216 6.03 11.08 -10.34
CA VAL A 216 5.73 9.79 -9.72
C VAL A 216 6.54 9.69 -8.44
N THR A 217 5.86 9.46 -7.34
CA THR A 217 6.47 9.43 -6.01
C THR A 217 5.96 8.20 -5.28
N LEU A 218 6.83 7.46 -4.65
CA LEU A 218 6.48 6.38 -3.71
C LEU A 218 6.46 6.96 -2.30
N LEU A 219 5.36 6.81 -1.61
CA LEU A 219 5.21 7.08 -0.19
C LEU A 219 5.34 5.77 0.57
N ASP A 220 6.28 5.71 1.49
CA ASP A 220 6.34 4.70 2.52
C ASP A 220 5.65 5.26 3.76
N VAL A 221 4.48 4.72 4.10
CA VAL A 221 3.65 5.23 5.21
C VAL A 221 4.25 4.86 6.56
N GLU A 222 4.95 3.73 6.63
CA GLU A 222 5.58 3.24 7.85
C GLU A 222 6.79 4.08 8.25
N PHE A 223 7.64 4.39 7.27
CA PHE A 223 8.85 5.21 7.49
C PHE A 223 8.61 6.70 7.27
N GLU A 224 7.39 7.10 6.95
CA GLU A 224 6.99 8.49 6.71
C GLU A 224 7.91 9.21 5.72
N CYS A 225 8.32 8.55 4.65
CA CYS A 225 9.29 9.07 3.70
C CYS A 225 8.82 8.92 2.24
N TYR A 226 9.44 9.69 1.37
CA TYR A 226 9.13 9.73 -0.05
C TYR A 226 10.34 9.39 -0.89
N GLU A 227 10.13 8.55 -1.91
CA GLU A 227 11.11 8.23 -2.95
C GLU A 227 10.58 8.72 -4.31
N GLU A 228 11.41 9.46 -5.06
CA GLU A 228 11.06 9.95 -6.39
C GLU A 228 11.38 8.90 -7.45
N TYR A 229 10.42 8.63 -8.30
CA TYR A 229 10.55 7.76 -9.46
C TYR A 229 10.62 8.56 -10.76
N PRO A 230 11.07 7.95 -11.89
CA PRO A 230 11.08 8.61 -13.19
C PRO A 230 9.73 9.22 -13.54
N SER A 231 9.74 10.45 -14.04
CA SER A 231 8.52 11.15 -14.44
C SER A 231 7.89 10.50 -15.67
N MET A 232 6.56 10.46 -15.73
CA MET A 232 5.82 10.03 -16.91
C MET A 232 6.14 10.92 -18.12
N LYS A 233 5.83 10.46 -19.30
CA LYS A 233 5.99 11.23 -20.55
C LYS A 233 4.96 12.36 -20.65
N TYR A 234 3.76 12.12 -20.16
CA TYR A 234 2.66 13.09 -20.19
C TYR A 234 2.21 13.46 -18.79
N THR A 235 1.69 14.70 -18.66
CA THR A 235 0.89 15.06 -17.48
C THR A 235 -0.45 14.36 -17.58
N ARG A 236 -0.83 13.61 -16.53
CA ARG A 236 -2.10 12.88 -16.51
C ARG A 236 -2.87 13.15 -15.24
N LYS A 237 -4.14 13.53 -15.40
CA LYS A 237 -5.11 13.62 -14.29
C LYS A 237 -6.28 12.66 -14.52
N ASP A 238 -6.89 12.17 -13.43
CA ASP A 238 -8.00 11.20 -13.45
C ASP A 238 -7.69 9.95 -14.28
N ALA A 239 -6.46 9.50 -14.23
CA ALA A 239 -5.98 8.30 -14.88
C ALA A 239 -6.27 7.07 -13.99
N SER A 240 -6.14 5.88 -14.58
CA SER A 240 -6.19 4.62 -13.86
C SER A 240 -4.79 4.03 -13.72
N ALA A 241 -4.53 3.32 -12.63
CA ALA A 241 -3.25 2.66 -12.39
C ALA A 241 -3.42 1.17 -12.14
N ALA A 242 -2.38 0.40 -12.46
CA ALA A 242 -2.25 -0.99 -12.03
C ALA A 242 -0.80 -1.32 -11.70
N TYR A 243 -0.61 -2.12 -10.65
CA TYR A 243 0.69 -2.68 -10.27
C TYR A 243 0.68 -4.18 -10.52
N VAL A 244 1.63 -4.67 -11.30
CA VAL A 244 1.59 -6.01 -11.87
C VAL A 244 2.88 -6.76 -11.58
N ASN A 245 2.75 -8.00 -11.09
CA ASN A 245 3.84 -8.93 -10.84
C ASN A 245 4.98 -8.34 -9.97
N GLU A 246 4.63 -7.48 -9.01
CA GLU A 246 5.56 -6.81 -8.10
C GLU A 246 6.73 -6.11 -8.83
N ARG A 247 6.47 -5.65 -10.06
CA ARG A 247 7.50 -5.10 -10.93
C ARG A 247 7.04 -3.97 -11.84
N TYR A 248 5.85 -4.09 -12.42
CA TYR A 248 5.42 -3.16 -13.46
C TYR A 248 4.34 -2.23 -12.97
N LEU A 249 4.58 -0.94 -13.13
CA LEU A 249 3.59 0.10 -12.89
C LEU A 249 3.02 0.55 -14.23
N TYR A 250 1.70 0.47 -14.36
CA TYR A 250 0.96 0.89 -15.55
C TYR A 250 0.08 2.08 -15.22
N ILE A 251 0.02 3.03 -16.13
CA ILE A 251 -0.92 4.17 -16.08
C ILE A 251 -1.69 4.22 -17.39
N PHE A 252 -3.00 4.18 -17.25
CA PHE A 252 -3.92 4.11 -18.38
C PHE A 252 -4.75 5.38 -18.51
N MET A 253 -4.98 5.81 -19.75
CA MET A 253 -5.99 6.83 -20.07
C MET A 253 -5.82 8.12 -19.25
N GLY A 254 -6.93 8.68 -18.74
CA GLY A 254 -6.94 9.96 -18.05
C GLY A 254 -6.88 11.15 -19.01
N ILE A 255 -7.03 12.34 -18.47
CA ILE A 255 -6.96 13.59 -19.23
C ILE A 255 -5.52 14.02 -19.36
N VAL A 256 -5.09 14.25 -20.60
CA VAL A 256 -3.74 14.69 -20.96
C VAL A 256 -3.85 16.05 -21.65
N ASP A 257 -3.32 17.08 -21.02
CA ASP A 257 -3.48 18.44 -21.53
C ASP A 257 -2.71 18.66 -22.83
N GLU A 258 -1.54 18.05 -23.00
CA GLU A 258 -0.73 18.07 -24.21
C GLU A 258 -1.46 17.46 -25.42
N LEU A 259 -2.33 16.48 -25.20
CA LEU A 259 -3.16 15.85 -26.23
C LEU A 259 -4.54 16.50 -26.36
N LYS A 260 -4.84 17.55 -25.57
CA LYS A 260 -6.11 18.25 -25.50
C LYS A 260 -7.32 17.34 -25.29
N GLY A 261 -7.15 16.30 -24.51
CA GLY A 261 -8.24 15.36 -24.23
C GLY A 261 -7.82 14.12 -23.45
N VAL A 262 -8.67 13.11 -23.52
CA VAL A 262 -8.41 11.83 -22.88
C VAL A 262 -7.45 10.99 -23.71
N ALA A 263 -6.40 10.49 -23.09
CA ALA A 263 -5.36 9.70 -23.77
C ALA A 263 -5.88 8.34 -24.25
N ASP A 264 -5.51 7.98 -25.46
CA ASP A 264 -5.76 6.68 -26.10
C ASP A 264 -4.57 5.71 -25.98
N ASN A 265 -3.62 6.04 -25.13
CA ASN A 265 -2.43 5.26 -24.85
C ASN A 265 -2.27 5.05 -23.35
N PHE A 266 -1.29 4.23 -22.98
CA PHE A 266 -0.88 4.05 -21.62
C PHE A 266 0.64 4.12 -21.50
N GLU A 267 1.11 4.29 -20.29
CA GLU A 267 2.52 4.29 -19.95
C GLU A 267 2.84 3.13 -18.99
N LYS A 268 3.98 2.49 -19.21
CA LYS A 268 4.50 1.38 -18.41
C LYS A 268 5.88 1.70 -17.90
N LEU A 269 6.12 1.48 -16.61
CA LEU A 269 7.42 1.57 -15.98
C LEU A 269 7.79 0.21 -15.39
N ASP A 270 9.02 -0.23 -15.60
CA ASP A 270 9.63 -1.32 -14.84
C ASP A 270 10.33 -0.70 -13.63
N ILE A 271 9.76 -0.89 -12.43
CA ILE A 271 10.30 -0.27 -11.21
C ILE A 271 11.54 -0.98 -10.66
N LYS A 272 11.88 -2.15 -11.20
CA LYS A 272 13.09 -2.92 -10.81
C LYS A 272 14.25 -2.69 -11.79
N GLU A 273 14.03 -1.99 -12.88
CA GLU A 273 15.08 -1.65 -13.86
C GLU A 273 15.81 -0.39 -13.38
N GLU A 274 17.09 -0.51 -13.06
CA GLU A 274 17.91 0.63 -12.67
C GLU A 274 17.99 1.64 -13.82
N GLY A 275 17.65 2.92 -13.54
CA GLY A 275 17.55 3.95 -14.58
C GLY A 275 16.37 3.75 -15.54
N GLY A 276 15.41 2.92 -15.19
CA GLY A 276 14.22 2.64 -16.00
C GLY A 276 13.47 3.90 -16.40
N THR A 277 12.83 3.87 -17.57
CA THR A 277 12.04 4.99 -18.10
C THR A 277 10.65 4.51 -18.53
N TRP A 278 9.69 5.42 -18.45
CA TRP A 278 8.34 5.15 -18.91
C TRP A 278 8.31 4.90 -20.43
N LYS A 279 7.67 3.81 -20.81
CA LYS A 279 7.41 3.41 -22.21
C LYS A 279 5.97 3.72 -22.56
N ILE A 280 5.73 4.50 -23.60
CA ILE A 280 4.40 4.74 -24.15
C ILE A 280 4.02 3.54 -25.01
N LEU A 281 2.87 2.99 -24.76
CA LEU A 281 2.33 1.84 -25.50
C LEU A 281 0.93 2.19 -26.03
N PRO A 282 0.62 1.88 -27.29
CA PRO A 282 -0.70 2.13 -27.84
C PRO A 282 -1.69 1.13 -27.26
N ILE A 283 -2.94 1.55 -27.14
CA ILE A 283 -4.05 0.63 -26.94
C ILE A 283 -4.54 0.21 -28.32
N ASN A 284 -4.45 -1.07 -28.61
CA ASN A 284 -4.83 -1.60 -29.91
C ASN A 284 -6.31 -1.98 -29.94
N ASN A 285 -6.91 -1.87 -31.13
CA ASN A 285 -8.21 -2.42 -31.46
C ASN A 285 -9.38 -1.96 -30.58
N PHE A 286 -9.75 -0.71 -30.69
CA PHE A 286 -10.89 -0.16 -29.97
C PHE A 286 -12.27 -0.73 -30.38
N CYS A 287 -12.34 -1.61 -31.37
CA CYS A 287 -13.55 -2.30 -31.86
C CYS A 287 -14.82 -1.40 -31.91
N GLY A 288 -14.67 -0.13 -32.26
CA GLY A 288 -15.77 0.84 -32.29
C GLY A 288 -16.31 1.29 -30.92
N TYR A 289 -15.63 0.90 -29.83
CA TYR A 289 -16.04 1.31 -28.47
C TYR A 289 -15.43 2.67 -28.08
N LYS A 290 -16.19 3.41 -27.27
CA LYS A 290 -15.80 4.69 -26.70
C LYS A 290 -14.78 4.45 -25.59
N MET A 291 -13.54 4.25 -25.96
CA MET A 291 -12.35 4.45 -25.18
C MET A 291 -11.60 5.55 -25.92
N PRO A 292 -10.96 6.37 -25.31
CA PRO A 292 -10.37 6.47 -23.99
C PRO A 292 -11.31 7.12 -22.96
N ARG A 293 -11.03 6.91 -21.66
CA ARG A 293 -11.83 7.41 -20.55
C ARG A 293 -11.00 8.06 -19.47
N SER A 294 -11.62 8.96 -18.73
CA SER A 294 -11.14 9.43 -17.44
C SER A 294 -12.00 8.87 -16.32
N TYR A 295 -11.50 8.86 -15.08
CA TYR A 295 -12.22 8.37 -13.92
C TYR A 295 -12.70 6.90 -14.02
N CYS A 296 -11.92 6.03 -14.65
CA CYS A 296 -12.15 4.59 -14.64
C CYS A 296 -11.56 3.96 -13.38
N ALA A 297 -12.23 2.97 -12.82
CA ALA A 297 -11.55 2.01 -11.96
C ALA A 297 -10.83 0.97 -12.83
N CYS A 298 -9.63 0.55 -12.42
CA CYS A 298 -8.82 -0.44 -13.12
C CYS A 298 -8.44 -1.60 -12.21
N ALA A 299 -8.55 -2.82 -12.72
CA ALA A 299 -8.09 -4.02 -12.05
C ALA A 299 -7.22 -4.87 -12.96
N TYR A 300 -6.13 -5.39 -12.43
CA TYR A 300 -5.38 -6.46 -13.07
C TYR A 300 -5.80 -7.81 -12.49
N ILE A 301 -6.29 -8.69 -13.35
CA ILE A 301 -6.65 -10.07 -12.98
C ILE A 301 -5.54 -10.99 -13.48
N LYS A 302 -4.71 -11.43 -12.54
CA LYS A 302 -3.49 -12.22 -12.81
C LYS A 302 -3.79 -13.54 -13.51
N GLU A 303 -4.85 -14.20 -13.11
CA GLU A 303 -5.29 -15.50 -13.63
C GLU A 303 -5.66 -15.43 -15.12
N GLU A 304 -6.07 -14.25 -15.58
CA GLU A 304 -6.43 -13.99 -16.98
C GLU A 304 -5.39 -13.18 -17.74
N SER A 305 -4.35 -12.68 -17.05
CA SER A 305 -3.35 -11.75 -17.58
C SER A 305 -3.98 -10.55 -18.31
N CYS A 306 -4.97 -9.95 -17.66
CA CYS A 306 -5.78 -8.89 -18.25
C CYS A 306 -6.07 -7.76 -17.27
N PHE A 307 -6.22 -6.56 -17.83
CA PHE A 307 -6.74 -5.40 -17.13
C PHE A 307 -8.23 -5.24 -17.41
N TYR A 308 -9.00 -4.99 -16.38
CA TYR A 308 -10.41 -4.66 -16.48
C TYR A 308 -10.61 -3.19 -16.14
N PHE A 309 -11.38 -2.50 -16.95
CA PHE A 309 -11.73 -1.09 -16.75
C PHE A 309 -13.22 -0.95 -16.54
N PHE A 310 -13.60 -0.37 -15.42
CA PHE A 310 -15.00 -0.22 -15.00
C PHE A 310 -15.40 1.23 -15.12
N GLY A 311 -16.55 1.49 -15.73
CA GLY A 311 -17.16 2.81 -15.81
C GLY A 311 -16.29 3.88 -16.46
N GLY A 312 -16.19 5.02 -15.79
CA GLY A 312 -15.43 6.18 -16.24
C GLY A 312 -16.26 7.12 -17.12
N SER A 313 -15.62 8.19 -17.61
CA SER A 313 -16.24 9.21 -18.43
C SER A 313 -15.62 9.30 -19.81
N PHE A 314 -16.45 9.33 -20.84
CA PHE A 314 -16.07 9.66 -22.21
C PHE A 314 -16.85 10.91 -22.64
N ASN A 315 -16.14 11.98 -23.06
CA ASN A 315 -16.76 13.25 -23.44
C ASN A 315 -17.79 13.74 -22.41
N SER A 316 -17.39 13.76 -21.14
CA SER A 316 -18.23 14.16 -19.98
C SER A 316 -19.47 13.29 -19.74
N THR A 317 -19.58 12.15 -20.40
CA THR A 317 -20.69 11.21 -20.20
C THR A 317 -20.20 9.97 -19.46
N ALA A 318 -20.79 9.70 -18.30
CA ALA A 318 -20.49 8.51 -17.51
C ALA A 318 -20.88 7.23 -18.27
N GLN A 319 -20.10 6.20 -18.13
CA GLN A 319 -20.24 4.93 -18.84
C GLN A 319 -20.56 3.80 -17.85
N GLY A 320 -21.39 2.86 -18.26
CA GLY A 320 -21.70 1.63 -17.52
C GLY A 320 -21.03 0.39 -18.07
N THR A 321 -20.18 0.53 -19.10
CA THR A 321 -19.53 -0.62 -19.72
C THR A 321 -18.24 -1.02 -19.02
N VAL A 322 -17.98 -2.32 -18.92
CA VAL A 322 -16.72 -2.90 -18.46
C VAL A 322 -15.94 -3.39 -19.67
N MET A 323 -14.66 -3.02 -19.73
CA MET A 323 -13.77 -3.38 -20.82
C MET A 323 -12.59 -4.17 -20.31
N LYS A 324 -12.03 -5.00 -21.16
CA LYS A 324 -10.90 -5.87 -20.90
C LYS A 324 -9.78 -5.55 -21.88
N LEU A 325 -8.56 -5.40 -21.37
CA LEU A 325 -7.33 -5.21 -22.12
C LEU A 325 -6.41 -6.41 -21.85
N THR A 326 -6.00 -7.12 -22.89
CA THR A 326 -5.02 -8.20 -22.76
C THR A 326 -3.61 -7.64 -22.58
N GLU A 327 -2.83 -8.22 -21.67
CA GLU A 327 -1.48 -7.71 -21.37
C GLU A 327 -0.48 -7.97 -22.51
N ASP A 328 -0.63 -9.08 -23.24
CA ASP A 328 0.29 -9.51 -24.27
C ASP A 328 0.17 -8.72 -25.59
N LYS A 329 -1.05 -8.36 -25.99
CA LYS A 329 -1.33 -7.70 -27.27
C LYS A 329 -1.84 -6.28 -27.14
N TYR A 330 -2.18 -5.88 -25.90
CA TYR A 330 -2.84 -4.60 -25.62
C TYR A 330 -4.12 -4.39 -26.44
N GLU A 331 -4.85 -5.47 -26.66
CA GLU A 331 -6.12 -5.45 -27.36
C GLU A 331 -7.28 -5.23 -26.41
N VAL A 332 -8.12 -4.27 -26.75
CA VAL A 332 -9.34 -3.97 -25.99
C VAL A 332 -10.51 -4.76 -26.52
N THR A 333 -11.20 -5.41 -25.62
CA THR A 333 -12.47 -6.09 -25.90
C THR A 333 -13.54 -5.60 -24.93
N LYS A 334 -14.78 -5.52 -25.41
CA LYS A 334 -15.92 -5.33 -24.54
C LYS A 334 -16.23 -6.62 -23.83
N THR A 335 -16.39 -6.55 -22.51
CA THR A 335 -16.88 -7.67 -21.73
C THR A 335 -18.41 -7.77 -21.84
N ARG A 336 -18.97 -8.88 -21.39
CA ARG A 336 -20.43 -9.02 -21.21
C ARG A 336 -20.94 -8.30 -19.95
N TYR A 337 -20.02 -7.85 -19.11
CA TYR A 337 -20.36 -7.17 -17.86
C TYR A 337 -20.83 -5.74 -18.14
N THR A 338 -21.85 -5.35 -17.42
CA THR A 338 -22.34 -3.97 -17.42
C THR A 338 -22.53 -3.58 -15.95
N LEU A 339 -22.05 -2.40 -15.59
CA LEU A 339 -22.31 -1.85 -14.28
C LEU A 339 -23.81 -1.65 -14.08
N PRO A 340 -24.34 -1.75 -12.86
CA PRO A 340 -25.76 -1.54 -12.59
C PRO A 340 -26.23 -0.14 -12.99
N PHE A 341 -25.33 0.81 -13.06
CA PHE A 341 -25.58 2.20 -13.51
C PHE A 341 -24.34 2.79 -14.19
N ASN A 342 -24.51 3.89 -14.90
CA ASN A 342 -23.39 4.64 -15.46
C ASN A 342 -22.70 5.41 -14.35
N CYS A 343 -21.43 5.16 -14.10
CA CYS A 343 -20.68 5.76 -13.00
C CYS A 343 -19.26 6.16 -13.36
N VAL A 344 -18.73 7.05 -12.57
CA VAL A 344 -17.33 7.46 -12.55
C VAL A 344 -16.73 7.10 -11.20
N PHE A 345 -15.46 6.78 -11.21
CA PHE A 345 -14.69 6.44 -10.02
C PHE A 345 -13.64 7.51 -9.79
N ASP A 346 -13.72 8.18 -8.67
CA ASP A 346 -12.76 9.24 -8.30
C ASP A 346 -11.51 8.66 -7.63
N GLU A 347 -11.66 7.46 -7.13
CA GLU A 347 -10.63 6.75 -6.41
C GLU A 347 -10.29 5.47 -7.16
N THR A 348 -9.02 5.13 -7.16
CA THR A 348 -8.54 3.81 -7.57
C THR A 348 -8.83 2.79 -6.46
N CYS A 349 -10.03 2.84 -5.89
CA CYS A 349 -10.49 1.92 -4.86
C CYS A 349 -10.86 0.58 -5.47
N PHE A 350 -9.82 -0.09 -5.95
CA PHE A 350 -9.95 -1.46 -6.35
C PHE A 350 -9.39 -2.34 -5.23
N LEU A 351 -10.27 -2.99 -4.53
CA LEU A 351 -9.93 -3.74 -3.33
C LEU A 351 -10.12 -5.23 -3.60
N ARG A 352 -9.01 -5.95 -3.57
CA ARG A 352 -9.00 -7.42 -3.55
C ARG A 352 -8.60 -7.88 -2.16
N PRO A 353 -9.55 -8.29 -1.31
CA PRO A 353 -9.19 -8.94 -0.06
C PRO A 353 -8.37 -10.20 -0.34
N ASN A 354 -7.17 -10.34 0.23
CA ASN A 354 -6.26 -11.45 -0.05
C ASN A 354 -6.87 -12.84 0.14
N GLU A 355 -7.90 -12.96 0.97
CA GLU A 355 -8.60 -14.20 1.26
C GLU A 355 -9.74 -14.49 0.29
N LEU A 356 -10.22 -13.47 -0.41
CA LEU A 356 -11.31 -13.56 -1.38
C LEU A 356 -10.73 -13.44 -2.79
N LYS A 357 -10.04 -14.47 -3.26
CA LYS A 357 -9.24 -14.45 -4.50
C LYS A 357 -9.98 -14.00 -5.76
N ASN A 358 -11.32 -14.09 -5.76
CA ASN A 358 -12.14 -13.76 -6.93
C ASN A 358 -13.02 -12.52 -6.73
N ASP A 359 -12.97 -11.90 -5.57
CA ASP A 359 -13.86 -10.81 -5.21
C ASP A 359 -13.14 -9.46 -5.26
N TYR A 360 -13.75 -8.54 -5.91
CA TYR A 360 -13.27 -7.18 -6.10
C TYR A 360 -14.36 -6.19 -5.74
N TYR A 361 -13.97 -5.10 -5.09
CA TYR A 361 -14.88 -4.08 -4.60
C TYR A 361 -14.46 -2.71 -5.12
N LEU A 362 -15.44 -1.92 -5.59
CA LEU A 362 -15.21 -0.60 -6.16
C LEU A 362 -16.18 0.41 -5.56
N PHE A 363 -15.65 1.50 -5.02
CA PHE A 363 -16.46 2.64 -4.59
C PHE A 363 -16.70 3.62 -5.73
N THR A 364 -17.93 4.07 -5.90
CA THR A 364 -18.26 5.15 -6.83
C THR A 364 -18.01 6.53 -6.21
N PHE A 365 -17.73 7.51 -7.06
CA PHE A 365 -17.30 8.83 -6.64
C PHE A 365 -18.35 9.63 -5.85
N LYS A 366 -19.56 9.80 -6.39
CA LYS A 366 -20.53 10.76 -5.84
C LYS A 366 -21.44 10.19 -4.76
N GLU A 367 -21.80 8.94 -4.91
CA GLU A 367 -22.85 8.34 -4.08
C GLU A 367 -22.28 7.34 -3.10
N HIS A 368 -20.95 7.17 -3.13
CA HIS A 368 -20.21 6.19 -2.30
C HIS A 368 -20.82 4.79 -2.35
N GLN A 369 -21.46 4.47 -3.48
CA GLN A 369 -21.99 3.13 -3.72
C GLN A 369 -20.83 2.15 -3.87
N LEU A 370 -21.03 0.95 -3.39
CA LEU A 370 -20.07 -0.13 -3.49
C LEU A 370 -20.54 -1.15 -4.52
N ILE A 371 -19.68 -1.43 -5.47
CA ILE A 371 -19.90 -2.44 -6.50
C ILE A 371 -19.01 -3.64 -6.19
N HIS A 372 -19.61 -4.81 -6.14
CA HIS A 372 -18.94 -6.08 -6.01
C HIS A 372 -18.82 -6.75 -7.38
N PHE A 373 -17.62 -7.19 -7.70
CA PHE A 373 -17.32 -7.95 -8.90
C PHE A 373 -16.64 -9.27 -8.52
N ASN A 374 -17.28 -10.39 -8.87
CA ASN A 374 -16.73 -11.72 -8.67
C ASN A 374 -16.32 -12.35 -10.01
N THR A 375 -15.03 -12.62 -10.17
CA THR A 375 -14.47 -13.15 -11.43
C THR A 375 -14.84 -14.59 -11.70
N LYS A 376 -15.09 -15.40 -10.67
CA LYS A 376 -15.44 -16.81 -10.80
C LYS A 376 -16.91 -17.01 -11.17
N SER A 377 -17.82 -16.38 -10.45
CA SER A 377 -19.26 -16.39 -10.77
C SER A 377 -19.59 -15.51 -11.95
N GLN A 378 -18.68 -14.58 -12.29
CA GLN A 378 -18.86 -13.57 -13.32
C GLN A 378 -20.07 -12.65 -13.05
N GLN A 379 -20.31 -12.38 -11.77
CA GLN A 379 -21.35 -11.45 -11.30
C GLN A 379 -20.76 -10.10 -11.02
N LEU A 380 -21.55 -9.08 -11.31
CA LEU A 380 -21.27 -7.70 -10.99
C LEU A 380 -22.55 -7.10 -10.45
N GLU A 381 -22.53 -6.68 -9.20
CA GLU A 381 -23.71 -6.24 -8.48
C GLU A 381 -23.42 -5.03 -7.58
N GLU A 382 -24.42 -4.21 -7.34
CA GLU A 382 -24.37 -3.17 -6.33
C GLU A 382 -24.62 -3.79 -4.96
N ILE A 383 -23.83 -3.40 -3.97
CA ILE A 383 -24.07 -3.76 -2.58
C ILE A 383 -25.01 -2.73 -1.95
N PRO A 384 -26.21 -3.13 -1.50
CA PRO A 384 -27.15 -2.23 -0.85
C PRO A 384 -26.53 -1.53 0.36
N GLN A 385 -26.85 -0.25 0.53
CA GLN A 385 -26.39 0.54 1.68
C GLN A 385 -27.32 0.29 2.89
N GLU A 386 -26.96 -0.66 3.71
CA GLU A 386 -27.63 -0.90 4.99
C GLU A 386 -26.79 -0.27 6.12
N TRP A 387 -27.16 0.93 6.51
CA TRP A 387 -26.46 1.67 7.57
C TRP A 387 -26.71 1.07 8.95
N VAL A 388 -25.68 1.03 9.75
CA VAL A 388 -25.82 0.75 11.19
C VAL A 388 -26.03 2.10 11.89
N GLU A 389 -27.12 2.24 12.58
CA GLU A 389 -27.44 3.40 13.43
C GLU A 389 -26.49 3.52 14.63
#